data_e599b4ec1f3407665be3c75f36cc29a0
#
_entry.id   e599b4ec1f3407665be3c75f36cc29a0
#
_cell.length_a   1.000
_cell.length_b   1.000
_cell.length_c   1.000
_cell.angle_alpha   90.00
_cell.angle_beta   90.00
_cell.angle_gamma   90.00
#
_symmetry.space_group_name_H-M   'P 1'
#
loop_
_entity.id
_entity.type
_entity.pdbx_description
1 polymer ?
#
loop_
_entity_poly.entity_id
_entity_poly.type
_entity_poly.pdbx_seq_one_letter_code
_entity_poly.pdbx_strand_id
1 'polypeptide(L)'
;MYYNLGFRTHYWNLTTPGAAPSNEFLFSPRGQFSIKPDWASDVLFNLAVGLYQQPPFYREFRQLDGQLNPEVRAQRAWHFVFSNQYSFSLWDRPFTLNSEGYYKNLSRVNAYTVEDVRIRYRADNDATAYAYGFDFRLNGTFVPGTESWLSIGYLKTEENIQNRGFISRPTDQRLKFGLLFQDYVPSIPNLRLYLNLVYNTGVPGGSPNNEDPYAFQSRLRDYRRADLGISYIFVDADNRADPDQWLHAFKELYCGFELFNMFNNQNSITNTWVRDVETQSQFAVPNFLTPRVLNIKVGMRF
;
A
#
# COMPACT_ATOMS: atom_id res chain seq x y z
N MET A 1 -3.00 -0.12 -30.98
CA MET A 1 -3.40 -1.43 -30.46
C MET A 1 -2.15 -2.23 -30.14
N TYR A 2 -2.02 -2.75 -28.94
CA TYR A 2 -0.87 -3.51 -28.48
C TYR A 2 -1.34 -4.75 -27.74
N TYR A 3 -0.60 -5.85 -27.85
CA TYR A 3 -0.79 -7.04 -27.05
C TYR A 3 0.56 -7.52 -26.53
N ASN A 4 0.56 -8.04 -25.32
CA ASN A 4 1.71 -8.63 -24.67
C ASN A 4 1.31 -9.98 -24.09
N LEU A 5 1.97 -11.05 -24.52
CA LEU A 5 1.79 -12.39 -24.01
C LEU A 5 3.09 -12.85 -23.39
N GLY A 6 3.01 -13.42 -22.22
CA GLY A 6 4.19 -13.87 -21.51
C GLY A 6 3.89 -15.03 -20.58
N PHE A 7 4.92 -15.69 -20.19
CA PHE A 7 4.85 -16.71 -19.15
C PHE A 7 6.08 -16.60 -18.26
N ARG A 8 5.93 -17.02 -17.02
CA ARG A 8 7.01 -17.13 -16.05
C ARG A 8 7.02 -18.53 -15.50
N THR A 9 8.22 -19.09 -15.38
CA THR A 9 8.43 -20.39 -14.73
C THR A 9 9.25 -20.20 -13.46
N HIS A 10 8.91 -20.94 -12.43
CA HIS A 10 9.69 -21.02 -11.20
C HIS A 10 9.85 -22.49 -10.83
N TYR A 11 11.01 -22.81 -10.31
CA TYR A 11 11.25 -24.06 -9.59
C TYR A 11 11.76 -23.71 -8.21
N TRP A 12 11.22 -24.34 -7.19
CA TRP A 12 11.72 -24.22 -5.83
C TRP A 12 11.85 -25.60 -5.20
N ASN A 13 12.75 -25.73 -4.25
CA ASN A 13 13.02 -26.95 -3.52
C ASN A 13 13.31 -26.60 -2.06
N LEU A 14 12.70 -27.35 -1.15
CA LEU A 14 12.96 -27.28 0.29
C LEU A 14 13.45 -28.64 0.76
N THR A 15 14.61 -28.68 1.38
CA THR A 15 15.15 -29.85 2.03
C THR A 15 15.17 -29.61 3.54
N THR A 16 14.46 -30.45 4.28
CA THR A 16 14.39 -30.38 5.74
C THR A 16 14.96 -31.66 6.33
N PRO A 17 15.81 -31.61 7.36
CA PRO A 17 16.31 -32.83 8.03
C PRO A 17 15.16 -33.70 8.51
N GLY A 18 15.18 -34.99 8.14
CA GLY A 18 14.17 -35.96 8.58
C GLY A 18 12.83 -35.95 7.81
N ALA A 19 12.68 -35.10 6.79
CA ALA A 19 11.51 -35.09 5.92
C ALA A 19 11.92 -35.28 4.43
N ALA A 20 10.98 -35.76 3.62
CA ALA A 20 11.18 -35.83 2.17
C ALA A 20 11.32 -34.42 1.58
N PRO A 21 12.17 -34.22 0.55
CA PRO A 21 12.29 -32.93 -0.11
C PRO A 21 10.95 -32.50 -0.72
N SER A 22 10.55 -31.26 -0.46
CA SER A 22 9.39 -30.65 -1.11
C SER A 22 9.84 -29.78 -2.26
N ASN A 23 9.26 -29.99 -3.43
CA ASN A 23 9.56 -29.19 -4.62
C ASN A 23 8.32 -28.97 -5.47
N GLU A 24 8.32 -27.91 -6.25
CA GLU A 24 7.23 -27.60 -7.17
C GLU A 24 7.75 -26.82 -8.38
N PHE A 25 7.30 -27.20 -9.57
CA PHE A 25 7.50 -26.44 -10.80
C PHE A 25 6.23 -25.62 -11.07
N LEU A 26 6.38 -24.33 -11.25
CA LEU A 26 5.29 -23.38 -11.40
C LEU A 26 5.32 -22.77 -12.81
N PHE A 27 4.16 -22.74 -13.46
CA PHE A 27 3.97 -22.10 -14.76
C PHE A 27 2.88 -21.03 -14.66
N SER A 28 3.24 -19.78 -14.97
CA SER A 28 2.42 -18.58 -14.73
C SER A 28 2.23 -17.82 -16.06
N PRO A 29 1.22 -18.17 -16.87
CA PRO A 29 0.88 -17.46 -18.09
C PRO A 29 0.19 -16.14 -17.78
N ARG A 30 0.40 -15.13 -18.63
CA ARG A 30 -0.25 -13.82 -18.55
C ARG A 30 -0.40 -13.19 -19.92
N GLY A 31 -1.45 -12.41 -20.10
CA GLY A 31 -1.72 -11.66 -21.30
C GLY A 31 -2.21 -10.25 -20.97
N GLN A 32 -1.83 -9.30 -21.80
CA GLN A 32 -2.30 -7.93 -21.73
C GLN A 32 -2.69 -7.47 -23.12
N PHE A 33 -3.78 -6.76 -23.19
CA PHE A 33 -4.28 -6.09 -24.39
C PHE A 33 -4.47 -4.61 -24.08
N SER A 34 -3.95 -3.74 -24.95
CA SER A 34 -4.04 -2.29 -24.80
C SER A 34 -4.54 -1.67 -26.11
N ILE A 35 -5.49 -0.76 -25.97
CA ILE A 35 -6.03 -0.02 -27.11
C ILE A 35 -6.06 1.48 -26.79
N LYS A 36 -5.51 2.26 -27.70
CA LYS A 36 -5.66 3.70 -27.76
C LYS A 36 -6.55 4.01 -28.97
N PRO A 37 -7.85 4.30 -28.74
CA PRO A 37 -8.75 4.67 -29.83
C PRO A 37 -8.30 5.97 -30.51
N ASP A 38 -8.64 6.12 -31.76
CA ASP A 38 -8.40 7.36 -32.51
C ASP A 38 -9.53 8.39 -32.22
N TRP A 39 -9.59 8.80 -30.95
CA TRP A 39 -10.53 9.81 -30.48
C TRP A 39 -9.84 11.14 -30.28
N ALA A 40 -10.63 12.22 -30.24
CA ALA A 40 -10.10 13.54 -29.89
C ALA A 40 -9.50 13.58 -28.46
N SER A 41 -9.97 12.69 -27.59
CA SER A 41 -9.48 12.55 -26.21
C SER A 41 -8.34 11.54 -26.15
N ASP A 42 -7.28 11.87 -25.43
CA ASP A 42 -6.14 10.96 -25.20
C ASP A 42 -6.48 9.94 -24.12
N VAL A 43 -7.03 8.80 -24.53
CA VAL A 43 -7.43 7.71 -23.64
C VAL A 43 -6.76 6.42 -24.05
N LEU A 44 -6.15 5.73 -23.09
CA LEU A 44 -5.59 4.40 -23.24
C LEU A 44 -6.37 3.42 -22.37
N PHE A 45 -6.89 2.34 -22.93
CA PHE A 45 -7.53 1.24 -22.21
C PHE A 45 -6.60 0.04 -22.16
N ASN A 46 -6.58 -0.65 -21.01
CA ASN A 46 -5.82 -1.88 -20.82
C ASN A 46 -6.71 -2.95 -20.20
N LEU A 47 -6.59 -4.16 -20.71
CA LEU A 47 -7.15 -5.39 -20.14
C LEU A 47 -6.01 -6.36 -19.89
N ALA A 48 -5.85 -6.83 -18.66
CA ALA A 48 -4.83 -7.79 -18.29
C ALA A 48 -5.43 -8.99 -17.56
N VAL A 49 -4.99 -10.18 -17.94
CA VAL A 49 -5.34 -11.43 -17.28
C VAL A 49 -4.08 -12.25 -17.06
N GLY A 50 -3.93 -12.84 -15.87
CA GLY A 50 -2.76 -13.66 -15.60
C GLY A 50 -2.90 -14.55 -14.39
N LEU A 51 -2.19 -15.67 -14.46
CA LEU A 51 -1.97 -16.56 -13.33
C LEU A 51 -0.67 -16.13 -12.63
N TYR A 52 -0.77 -15.84 -11.35
CA TYR A 52 0.38 -15.50 -10.49
C TYR A 52 0.53 -16.58 -9.45
N GLN A 53 1.75 -17.08 -9.30
CA GLN A 53 2.07 -18.11 -8.33
C GLN A 53 3.27 -17.65 -7.51
N GLN A 54 3.14 -17.77 -6.20
CA GLN A 54 4.18 -17.39 -5.25
C GLN A 54 4.66 -18.60 -4.49
N PRO A 55 5.92 -19.04 -4.68
CA PRO A 55 6.54 -20.04 -3.84
C PRO A 55 6.49 -19.59 -2.37
N PRO A 56 6.32 -20.52 -1.43
CA PRO A 56 6.36 -20.17 -0.02
C PRO A 56 7.77 -19.72 0.38
N PHE A 57 7.87 -18.73 1.25
CA PHE A 57 9.13 -18.35 1.88
C PHE A 57 9.25 -18.99 3.27
N TYR A 58 10.44 -18.97 3.86
CA TYR A 58 10.79 -19.80 5.02
C TYR A 58 9.82 -19.71 6.21
N ARG A 59 9.16 -18.56 6.44
CA ARG A 59 8.18 -18.40 7.54
C ARG A 59 6.83 -19.06 7.25
N GLU A 60 6.46 -19.21 5.98
CA GLU A 60 5.20 -19.80 5.56
C GLU A 60 5.13 -21.32 5.76
N PHE A 61 6.28 -21.97 5.99
CA PHE A 61 6.35 -23.38 6.35
C PHE A 61 6.13 -23.65 7.84
N ARG A 62 6.16 -22.62 8.68
CA ARG A 62 6.06 -22.78 10.14
C ARG A 62 4.62 -22.64 10.60
N GLN A 63 4.08 -23.71 11.13
CA GLN A 63 2.75 -23.77 11.73
C GLN A 63 2.65 -22.97 13.03
N LEU A 64 1.43 -22.80 13.54
CA LEU A 64 1.16 -22.03 14.75
C LEU A 64 1.82 -22.62 15.98
N ASP A 65 1.97 -23.95 16.06
CA ASP A 65 2.68 -24.68 17.12
C ASP A 65 4.21 -24.62 16.99
N GLY A 66 4.72 -24.02 15.89
CA GLY A 66 6.15 -23.86 15.60
C GLY A 66 6.77 -25.00 14.81
N GLN A 67 6.05 -26.06 14.53
CA GLN A 67 6.54 -27.16 13.67
C GLN A 67 6.65 -26.71 12.22
N LEU A 68 7.50 -27.41 11.44
CA LEU A 68 7.64 -27.17 10.00
C LEU A 68 6.74 -28.10 9.24
N ASN A 69 5.90 -27.56 8.36
CA ASN A 69 5.13 -28.34 7.40
C ASN A 69 5.79 -28.24 6.00
N PRO A 70 6.53 -29.27 5.56
CA PRO A 70 7.18 -29.24 4.23
C PRO A 70 6.18 -29.40 3.08
N GLU A 71 4.91 -29.70 3.34
CA GLU A 71 3.89 -29.92 2.29
C GLU A 71 3.24 -28.61 1.81
N VAL A 72 3.63 -27.47 2.38
CA VAL A 72 3.13 -26.17 1.92
C VAL A 72 3.49 -25.94 0.46
N ARG A 73 2.48 -25.56 -0.33
CA ARG A 73 2.56 -25.34 -1.78
C ARG A 73 2.54 -23.85 -2.11
N ALA A 74 2.94 -23.54 -3.34
CA ALA A 74 2.81 -22.20 -3.86
C ALA A 74 1.36 -21.73 -3.86
N GLN A 75 1.14 -20.53 -3.35
CA GLN A 75 -0.14 -19.84 -3.45
C GLN A 75 -0.40 -19.44 -4.90
N ARG A 76 -1.66 -19.47 -5.33
CA ARG A 76 -2.06 -19.15 -6.71
C ARG A 76 -3.10 -18.05 -6.72
N ALA A 77 -2.98 -17.12 -7.68
CA ALA A 77 -3.94 -16.05 -7.87
C ALA A 77 -4.18 -15.80 -9.36
N TRP A 78 -5.42 -15.92 -9.81
CA TRP A 78 -5.87 -15.40 -11.09
C TRP A 78 -6.19 -13.91 -10.91
N HIS A 79 -5.58 -13.07 -11.73
CA HIS A 79 -5.83 -11.63 -11.75
C HIS A 79 -6.53 -11.25 -13.03
N PHE A 80 -7.60 -10.47 -12.90
CA PHE A 80 -8.32 -9.81 -13.98
C PHE A 80 -8.29 -8.32 -13.68
N VAL A 81 -7.74 -7.53 -14.59
CA VAL A 81 -7.55 -6.10 -14.40
C VAL A 81 -8.03 -5.38 -15.66
N PHE A 82 -8.88 -4.40 -15.45
CA PHE A 82 -9.24 -3.42 -16.47
C PHE A 82 -8.82 -2.05 -15.99
N SER A 83 -8.07 -1.32 -16.81
CA SER A 83 -7.65 0.03 -16.47
C SER A 83 -7.77 0.98 -17.66
N ASN A 84 -7.94 2.25 -17.35
CA ASN A 84 -7.82 3.30 -18.33
C ASN A 84 -6.93 4.43 -17.81
N GLN A 85 -6.21 5.05 -18.74
CA GLN A 85 -5.48 6.27 -18.52
C GLN A 85 -6.06 7.34 -19.44
N TYR A 86 -6.48 8.45 -18.85
CA TYR A 86 -7.02 9.60 -19.55
C TYR A 86 -6.13 10.82 -19.29
N SER A 87 -5.49 11.31 -20.35
CA SER A 87 -4.66 12.51 -20.32
C SER A 87 -5.46 13.68 -20.90
N PHE A 88 -5.54 14.77 -20.17
CA PHE A 88 -6.33 15.95 -20.54
C PHE A 88 -5.66 17.23 -20.04
N SER A 89 -6.08 18.36 -20.60
CA SER A 89 -5.66 19.67 -20.13
C SER A 89 -6.80 20.33 -19.37
N LEU A 90 -6.48 20.87 -18.20
CA LEU A 90 -7.38 21.68 -17.38
C LEU A 90 -6.62 22.96 -17.00
N TRP A 91 -7.19 24.14 -17.26
CA TRP A 91 -6.52 25.44 -17.11
C TRP A 91 -5.18 25.53 -17.86
N ASP A 92 -5.14 24.98 -19.08
CA ASP A 92 -3.94 24.89 -19.94
C ASP A 92 -2.78 24.11 -19.29
N ARG A 93 -3.09 23.19 -18.36
CA ARG A 93 -2.12 22.37 -17.62
C ARG A 93 -2.39 20.89 -17.81
N PRO A 94 -1.34 20.05 -17.82
CA PRO A 94 -1.51 18.62 -18.01
C PRO A 94 -2.05 17.94 -16.76
N PHE A 95 -3.04 17.09 -16.96
CA PHE A 95 -3.60 16.18 -15.97
C PHE A 95 -3.68 14.78 -16.52
N THR A 96 -3.52 13.79 -15.66
CA THR A 96 -3.71 12.39 -16.00
C THR A 96 -4.57 11.72 -14.93
N LEU A 97 -5.70 11.16 -15.37
CA LEU A 97 -6.57 10.31 -14.55
C LEU A 97 -6.28 8.85 -14.88
N ASN A 98 -5.83 8.09 -13.91
CA ASN A 98 -5.73 6.65 -13.99
C ASN A 98 -6.86 6.02 -13.18
N SER A 99 -7.60 5.11 -13.81
CA SER A 99 -8.67 4.35 -13.15
C SER A 99 -8.43 2.87 -13.39
N GLU A 100 -8.56 2.07 -12.34
CA GLU A 100 -8.36 0.63 -12.42
C GLU A 100 -9.45 -0.10 -11.64
N GLY A 101 -10.05 -1.11 -12.26
CA GLY A 101 -10.90 -2.09 -11.61
C GLY A 101 -10.24 -3.46 -11.68
N TYR A 102 -10.24 -4.19 -10.58
CA TYR A 102 -9.61 -5.51 -10.54
C TYR A 102 -10.41 -6.54 -9.75
N TYR A 103 -10.25 -7.79 -10.16
CA TYR A 103 -10.71 -8.97 -9.44
C TYR A 103 -9.59 -10.00 -9.36
N LYS A 104 -9.35 -10.55 -8.18
CA LYS A 104 -8.35 -11.59 -7.92
C LYS A 104 -9.02 -12.77 -7.24
N ASN A 105 -8.85 -13.95 -7.82
CA ASN A 105 -9.28 -15.21 -7.23
C ASN A 105 -8.06 -15.99 -6.76
N LEU A 106 -8.01 -16.30 -5.47
CA LEU A 106 -6.87 -16.92 -4.84
C LEU A 106 -7.21 -18.34 -4.39
N SER A 107 -6.31 -19.25 -4.64
CA SER A 107 -6.39 -20.66 -4.22
C SER A 107 -5.08 -21.11 -3.57
N ARG A 108 -5.14 -22.16 -2.77
CA ARG A 108 -4.00 -22.63 -1.96
C ARG A 108 -3.46 -21.50 -1.07
N VAL A 109 -4.35 -20.69 -0.51
CA VAL A 109 -3.95 -19.58 0.34
C VAL A 109 -3.41 -20.14 1.64
N ASN A 110 -2.24 -19.66 2.03
CA ASN A 110 -1.69 -19.89 3.34
C ASN A 110 -2.20 -18.80 4.27
N ALA A 111 -3.34 -19.04 4.91
CA ALA A 111 -3.96 -18.08 5.80
C ALA A 111 -3.05 -17.74 6.99
N TYR A 112 -3.16 -16.50 7.47
CA TYR A 112 -2.37 -16.03 8.58
C TYR A 112 -3.19 -15.11 9.50
N THR A 113 -2.75 -15.00 10.73
CA THR A 113 -3.23 -14.01 11.68
C THR A 113 -2.13 -13.03 12.06
N VAL A 114 -2.53 -11.85 12.54
CA VAL A 114 -1.61 -10.87 13.12
C VAL A 114 -1.73 -10.94 14.62
N GLU A 115 -0.68 -11.44 15.26
CA GLU A 115 -0.56 -11.53 16.73
C GLU A 115 0.42 -10.45 17.18
N ASP A 116 -0.07 -9.46 17.90
CA ASP A 116 0.66 -8.23 18.25
C ASP A 116 1.17 -7.52 16.98
N VAL A 117 2.47 -7.64 16.68
CA VAL A 117 3.13 -7.12 15.47
C VAL A 117 3.67 -8.24 14.57
N ARG A 118 3.34 -9.48 14.85
CA ARG A 118 3.88 -10.65 14.16
C ARG A 118 2.84 -11.29 13.26
N ILE A 119 3.26 -11.69 12.06
CA ILE A 119 2.47 -12.52 11.17
C ILE A 119 2.71 -13.98 11.54
N ARG A 120 1.63 -14.71 11.83
CA ARG A 120 1.62 -16.14 12.18
C ARG A 120 0.84 -16.91 11.12
N TYR A 121 1.55 -17.72 10.35
CA TYR A 121 0.96 -18.52 9.27
C TYR A 121 0.37 -19.83 9.82
N ARG A 122 -0.70 -20.30 9.18
CA ARG A 122 -1.25 -21.64 9.46
C ARG A 122 -0.40 -22.73 8.84
N ALA A 123 0.24 -22.42 7.71
CA ALA A 123 1.10 -23.32 6.93
C ALA A 123 0.38 -24.58 6.38
N ASP A 124 -0.91 -24.46 6.00
CA ASP A 124 -1.74 -25.60 5.56
C ASP A 124 -2.22 -25.47 4.11
N ASN A 125 -2.17 -24.29 3.49
CA ASN A 125 -2.78 -23.98 2.17
C ASN A 125 -4.27 -24.39 2.05
N ASP A 126 -5.00 -24.38 3.14
CA ASP A 126 -6.36 -24.87 3.31
C ASP A 126 -7.43 -23.78 3.08
N ALA A 127 -7.02 -22.63 2.59
CA ALA A 127 -7.90 -21.51 2.35
C ALA A 127 -8.01 -21.15 0.86
N THR A 128 -9.15 -20.57 0.52
CA THR A 128 -9.40 -19.83 -0.71
C THR A 128 -9.69 -18.38 -0.36
N ALA A 129 -9.44 -17.46 -1.29
CA ALA A 129 -9.69 -16.05 -1.04
C ALA A 129 -10.06 -15.33 -2.34
N TYR A 130 -10.61 -14.13 -2.19
CA TYR A 130 -10.76 -13.20 -3.30
C TYR A 130 -10.40 -11.79 -2.87
N ALA A 131 -10.07 -10.97 -3.86
CA ALA A 131 -9.94 -9.55 -3.70
C ALA A 131 -10.51 -8.83 -4.91
N TYR A 132 -11.29 -7.80 -4.69
CA TYR A 132 -11.70 -6.90 -5.77
C TYR A 132 -11.69 -5.46 -5.30
N GLY A 133 -11.55 -4.55 -6.25
CA GLY A 133 -11.49 -3.15 -5.92
C GLY A 133 -11.47 -2.24 -7.13
N PHE A 134 -11.47 -0.95 -6.82
CA PHE A 134 -11.34 0.14 -7.77
C PHE A 134 -10.35 1.15 -7.22
N ASP A 135 -9.41 1.56 -8.06
CA ASP A 135 -8.42 2.59 -7.73
C ASP A 135 -8.52 3.74 -8.73
N PHE A 136 -8.55 4.96 -8.22
CA PHE A 136 -8.51 6.19 -8.99
C PHE A 136 -7.32 7.02 -8.54
N ARG A 137 -6.55 7.52 -9.49
CA ARG A 137 -5.45 8.45 -9.25
C ARG A 137 -5.50 9.58 -10.26
N LEU A 138 -5.63 10.78 -9.74
CA LEU A 138 -5.50 12.02 -10.49
C LEU A 138 -4.13 12.64 -10.19
N ASN A 139 -3.29 12.75 -11.20
CA ASN A 139 -2.03 13.48 -11.15
C ASN A 139 -2.16 14.73 -12.00
N GLY A 140 -1.55 15.81 -11.58
CA GLY A 140 -1.54 17.01 -12.41
C GLY A 140 -0.80 18.18 -11.81
N THR A 141 -0.56 19.16 -12.66
CA THR A 141 0.06 20.43 -12.32
C THR A 141 -1.03 21.41 -11.88
N PHE A 142 -1.50 21.32 -10.64
CA PHE A 142 -2.48 22.27 -10.09
C PHE A 142 -1.90 23.69 -10.02
N VAL A 143 -0.59 23.77 -9.80
CA VAL A 143 0.19 25.01 -9.80
C VAL A 143 1.41 24.81 -10.70
N PRO A 144 1.81 25.81 -11.52
CA PRO A 144 2.99 25.70 -12.37
C PRO A 144 4.23 25.32 -11.58
N GLY A 145 4.95 24.28 -12.07
CA GLY A 145 6.21 23.82 -11.45
C GLY A 145 6.04 22.87 -10.26
N THR A 146 4.82 22.49 -9.88
CA THR A 146 4.56 21.49 -8.83
C THR A 146 3.62 20.40 -9.33
N GLU A 147 3.88 19.17 -8.95
CA GLU A 147 2.98 18.05 -9.18
C GLU A 147 2.24 17.71 -7.89
N SER A 148 0.92 17.61 -8.00
CA SER A 148 0.05 17.15 -6.93
C SER A 148 -0.71 15.93 -7.37
N TRP A 149 -1.10 15.08 -6.42
CA TRP A 149 -1.89 13.91 -6.73
C TRP A 149 -2.97 13.64 -5.68
N LEU A 150 -4.07 13.11 -6.17
CA LEU A 150 -5.18 12.61 -5.39
C LEU A 150 -5.35 11.13 -5.71
N SER A 151 -5.50 10.29 -4.71
CA SER A 151 -5.82 8.87 -4.89
C SER A 151 -7.01 8.47 -4.03
N ILE A 152 -7.90 7.66 -4.60
CA ILE A 152 -9.04 7.04 -3.92
C ILE A 152 -9.05 5.58 -4.31
N GLY A 153 -9.02 4.68 -3.33
CA GLY A 153 -9.08 3.26 -3.56
C GLY A 153 -10.16 2.59 -2.72
N TYR A 154 -10.85 1.64 -3.31
CA TYR A 154 -11.75 0.72 -2.63
C TYR A 154 -11.25 -0.70 -2.81
N LEU A 155 -11.07 -1.43 -1.72
CA LEU A 155 -10.68 -2.84 -1.71
C LEU A 155 -11.61 -3.64 -0.81
N LYS A 156 -12.10 -4.76 -1.32
CA LYS A 156 -12.67 -5.84 -0.49
C LYS A 156 -11.85 -7.10 -0.69
N THR A 157 -11.38 -7.71 0.40
CA THR A 157 -10.70 -9.00 0.36
C THR A 157 -11.13 -9.88 1.52
N GLU A 158 -11.55 -11.09 1.19
CA GLU A 158 -12.03 -12.08 2.16
C GLU A 158 -11.38 -13.43 1.87
N GLU A 159 -11.30 -14.27 2.88
CA GLU A 159 -10.78 -15.62 2.78
C GLU A 159 -11.73 -16.61 3.46
N ASN A 160 -11.77 -17.82 2.90
CA ASN A 160 -12.54 -18.93 3.42
C ASN A 160 -11.57 -20.04 3.83
N ILE A 161 -11.38 -20.19 5.13
CA ILE A 161 -10.47 -21.16 5.74
C ILE A 161 -11.26 -22.43 6.01
N GLN A 162 -10.81 -23.57 5.49
CA GLN A 162 -11.43 -24.89 5.68
C GLN A 162 -12.92 -24.93 5.30
N ASN A 163 -13.34 -24.14 4.30
CA ASN A 163 -14.74 -24.05 3.84
C ASN A 163 -15.76 -23.64 4.93
N ARG A 164 -15.32 -22.87 5.93
CA ARG A 164 -16.18 -22.39 7.03
C ARG A 164 -16.98 -21.11 6.69
N GLY A 165 -16.82 -20.58 5.51
CA GLY A 165 -17.40 -19.30 5.05
C GLY A 165 -16.35 -18.20 4.94
N PHE A 166 -16.73 -17.07 4.33
CA PHE A 166 -15.81 -15.96 4.09
C PHE A 166 -15.73 -15.01 5.28
N ILE A 167 -14.50 -14.66 5.66
CA ILE A 167 -14.17 -13.64 6.66
C ILE A 167 -13.19 -12.62 6.05
N SER A 168 -13.13 -11.43 6.63
CA SER A 168 -12.19 -10.40 6.19
C SER A 168 -10.75 -10.85 6.40
N ARG A 169 -9.92 -10.73 5.36
CA ARG A 169 -8.47 -10.97 5.47
C ARG A 169 -7.81 -9.87 6.30
N PRO A 170 -6.68 -10.16 6.96
CA PRO A 170 -5.96 -9.15 7.77
C PRO A 170 -5.58 -7.87 7.00
N THR A 171 -5.54 -7.92 5.67
CA THR A 171 -5.24 -6.78 4.80
C THR A 171 -6.48 -6.08 4.24
N ASP A 172 -7.69 -6.47 4.68
CA ASP A 172 -8.94 -5.91 4.18
C ASP A 172 -9.15 -4.47 4.67
N GLN A 173 -8.72 -3.52 3.88
CA GLN A 173 -8.87 -2.09 4.12
C GLN A 173 -9.77 -1.46 3.06
N ARG A 174 -11.03 -1.21 3.42
CA ARG A 174 -12.12 -0.91 2.47
C ARG A 174 -11.93 0.37 1.69
N LEU A 175 -11.61 1.45 2.34
CA LEU A 175 -11.44 2.76 1.69
C LEU A 175 -10.05 3.30 2.01
N LYS A 176 -9.39 3.79 0.98
CA LYS A 176 -8.11 4.51 1.06
C LYS A 176 -8.24 5.82 0.33
N PHE A 177 -7.82 6.87 0.98
CA PHE A 177 -7.76 8.21 0.42
C PHE A 177 -6.39 8.79 0.70
N GLY A 178 -5.77 9.37 -0.32
CA GLY A 178 -4.51 10.08 -0.21
C GLY A 178 -4.52 11.32 -1.08
N LEU A 179 -4.11 12.43 -0.52
CA LEU A 179 -3.89 13.69 -1.23
C LEU A 179 -2.49 14.20 -0.90
N LEU A 180 -1.70 14.44 -1.92
CA LEU A 180 -0.48 15.22 -1.84
C LEU A 180 -0.68 16.49 -2.65
N PHE A 181 -0.64 17.62 -1.98
CA PHE A 181 -0.75 18.93 -2.60
C PHE A 181 0.51 19.73 -2.31
N GLN A 182 1.10 20.28 -3.36
CA GLN A 182 2.24 21.18 -3.28
C GLN A 182 1.92 22.45 -4.04
N ASP A 183 2.28 23.59 -3.46
CA ASP A 183 2.01 24.91 -4.02
C ASP A 183 3.10 25.90 -3.66
N TYR A 184 3.19 26.98 -4.46
CA TYR A 184 3.91 28.19 -4.14
C TYR A 184 2.92 29.26 -3.69
N VAL A 185 3.30 30.07 -2.73
CA VAL A 185 2.48 31.22 -2.37
C VAL A 185 2.61 32.25 -3.49
N PRO A 186 1.53 32.62 -4.21
CA PRO A 186 1.64 33.48 -5.41
C PRO A 186 2.31 34.83 -5.14
N SER A 187 2.13 35.39 -3.95
CA SER A 187 2.76 36.65 -3.53
C SER A 187 4.20 36.49 -3.04
N ILE A 188 4.64 35.28 -2.76
CA ILE A 188 6.00 34.94 -2.28
C ILE A 188 6.47 33.67 -3.01
N PRO A 189 6.97 33.75 -4.24
CA PRO A 189 7.30 32.57 -5.06
C PRO A 189 8.32 31.61 -4.42
N ASN A 190 9.15 32.11 -3.53
CA ASN A 190 10.14 31.33 -2.79
C ASN A 190 9.55 30.53 -1.62
N LEU A 191 8.27 30.77 -1.27
CA LEU A 191 7.60 30.06 -0.19
C LEU A 191 6.78 28.91 -0.76
N ARG A 192 7.20 27.68 -0.47
CA ARG A 192 6.53 26.44 -0.86
C ARG A 192 5.70 25.90 0.29
N LEU A 193 4.49 25.49 -0.03
CA LEU A 193 3.58 24.81 0.89
C LEU A 193 3.45 23.35 0.48
N TYR A 194 3.30 22.51 1.47
CA TYR A 194 3.10 21.07 1.31
C TYR A 194 1.98 20.63 2.25
N LEU A 195 1.00 19.92 1.70
CA LEU A 195 -0.10 19.31 2.44
C LEU A 195 -0.20 17.84 2.04
N ASN A 196 -0.15 16.94 3.01
CA ASN A 196 -0.41 15.54 2.82
C ASN A 196 -1.57 15.09 3.69
N LEU A 197 -2.62 14.56 3.08
CA LEU A 197 -3.78 14.00 3.77
C LEU A 197 -3.87 12.51 3.49
N VAL A 198 -4.03 11.73 4.55
CA VAL A 198 -4.24 10.27 4.45
C VAL A 198 -5.42 9.88 5.31
N TYR A 199 -6.36 9.18 4.71
CA TYR A 199 -7.47 8.52 5.40
C TYR A 199 -7.58 7.08 4.91
N ASN A 200 -7.59 6.12 5.83
CA ASN A 200 -7.83 4.73 5.52
C ASN A 200 -8.79 4.13 6.55
N THR A 201 -9.74 3.34 6.11
CA THR A 201 -10.58 2.58 7.03
C THR A 201 -9.77 1.56 7.80
N GLY A 202 -10.20 1.24 9.01
CA GLY A 202 -9.52 0.28 9.88
C GLY A 202 -9.41 -1.11 9.26
N VAL A 203 -8.27 -1.74 9.41
CA VAL A 203 -8.04 -3.15 9.07
C VAL A 203 -8.60 -4.07 10.17
N PRO A 204 -8.84 -5.38 9.91
CA PRO A 204 -9.14 -6.34 10.95
C PRO A 204 -8.10 -6.36 12.07
N GLY A 205 -8.56 -6.42 13.31
CA GLY A 205 -7.73 -6.25 14.50
C GLY A 205 -6.90 -7.48 14.92
N GLY A 206 -7.04 -8.59 14.19
CA GLY A 206 -6.40 -9.87 14.54
C GLY A 206 -7.13 -10.60 15.66
N SER A 207 -6.69 -11.81 15.95
CA SER A 207 -7.19 -12.65 17.03
C SER A 207 -6.13 -12.85 18.12
N PRO A 208 -6.53 -12.97 19.39
CA PRO A 208 -5.58 -13.20 20.46
C PRO A 208 -5.04 -14.63 20.44
N ASN A 209 -3.76 -14.81 20.75
CA ASN A 209 -3.11 -16.09 21.04
C ASN A 209 -3.44 -17.23 20.05
N ASN A 210 -3.50 -16.94 18.76
CA ASN A 210 -3.88 -17.89 17.70
C ASN A 210 -5.32 -18.45 17.84
N GLU A 211 -6.19 -17.78 18.57
CA GLU A 211 -7.59 -18.13 18.62
C GLU A 211 -8.27 -18.04 17.24
N ASP A 212 -9.42 -18.67 17.12
CA ASP A 212 -10.13 -18.79 15.86
C ASP A 212 -10.45 -17.42 15.26
N PRO A 213 -9.92 -17.08 14.07
CA PRO A 213 -10.17 -15.77 13.45
C PRO A 213 -11.65 -15.52 13.16
N TYR A 214 -12.49 -16.55 13.06
CA TYR A 214 -13.94 -16.40 12.86
C TYR A 214 -14.65 -15.77 14.07
N ALA A 215 -14.10 -15.92 15.25
CA ALA A 215 -14.63 -15.30 16.47
C ALA A 215 -14.20 -13.83 16.64
N PHE A 216 -13.14 -13.40 15.94
CA PHE A 216 -12.52 -12.09 16.13
C PHE A 216 -12.55 -11.27 14.81
N GLN A 217 -13.72 -10.73 14.47
CA GLN A 217 -13.93 -9.95 13.23
C GLN A 217 -13.98 -8.44 13.48
N SER A 218 -13.55 -7.96 14.64
CA SER A 218 -13.46 -6.53 14.95
C SER A 218 -12.42 -5.84 14.09
N ARG A 219 -12.64 -4.55 13.81
CA ARG A 219 -11.70 -3.71 13.08
C ARG A 219 -11.07 -2.68 13.99
N LEU A 220 -9.84 -2.31 13.66
CA LEU A 220 -9.17 -1.15 14.24
C LEU A 220 -9.90 0.14 13.86
N ARG A 221 -9.60 1.21 14.58
CA ARG A 221 -10.07 2.55 14.20
C ARG A 221 -9.48 2.98 12.87
N ASP A 222 -10.20 3.87 12.19
CA ASP A 222 -9.72 4.46 10.95
C ASP A 222 -8.41 5.22 11.16
N TYR A 223 -7.51 5.05 10.22
CA TYR A 223 -6.27 5.79 10.15
C TYR A 223 -6.53 7.18 9.55
N ARG A 224 -6.10 8.23 10.26
CA ARG A 224 -6.28 9.62 9.83
C ARG A 224 -5.00 10.39 10.09
N ARG A 225 -4.43 10.97 9.05
CA ARG A 225 -3.22 11.76 9.18
C ARG A 225 -3.25 12.97 8.26
N ALA A 226 -2.85 14.12 8.79
CA ALA A 226 -2.59 15.32 8.03
C ALA A 226 -1.21 15.83 8.39
N ASP A 227 -0.40 16.09 7.38
CA ASP A 227 0.94 16.67 7.51
C ASP A 227 0.97 17.99 6.76
N LEU A 228 1.57 18.99 7.36
CA LEU A 228 1.75 20.32 6.80
C LEU A 228 3.23 20.64 6.78
N GLY A 229 3.72 21.15 5.65
CA GLY A 229 5.09 21.64 5.52
C GLY A 229 5.12 23.01 4.86
N ILE A 230 6.06 23.82 5.30
CA ILE A 230 6.37 25.14 4.72
C ILE A 230 7.88 25.17 4.53
N SER A 231 8.35 25.56 3.35
CA SER A 231 9.76 25.76 3.09
C SER A 231 10.02 27.07 2.34
N TYR A 232 11.04 27.78 2.76
CA TYR A 232 11.49 29.00 2.08
C TYR A 232 12.80 28.73 1.38
N ILE A 233 12.84 29.03 0.08
CA ILE A 233 14.01 28.88 -0.78
C ILE A 233 14.73 30.21 -0.85
N PHE A 234 15.93 30.25 -0.34
CA PHE A 234 16.78 31.44 -0.38
C PHE A 234 17.51 31.55 -1.72
N VAL A 235 18.02 30.41 -2.20
CA VAL A 235 18.77 30.29 -3.46
C VAL A 235 18.39 28.99 -4.16
N ASP A 236 18.16 29.04 -5.46
CA ASP A 236 18.05 27.88 -6.35
C ASP A 236 18.52 28.23 -7.77
N ALA A 237 18.24 27.36 -8.74
CA ALA A 237 18.64 27.57 -10.12
C ALA A 237 17.99 28.79 -10.76
N ASP A 238 16.75 29.09 -10.37
CA ASP A 238 15.92 30.18 -10.91
C ASP A 238 16.07 31.49 -10.13
N ASN A 239 16.51 31.41 -8.88
CA ASN A 239 16.70 32.53 -7.96
C ASN A 239 18.13 32.54 -7.41
N ARG A 240 19.08 33.06 -8.22
CA ARG A 240 20.49 33.18 -7.83
C ARG A 240 20.73 34.40 -6.96
N ALA A 241 21.54 34.24 -5.92
CA ALA A 241 21.99 35.38 -5.12
C ALA A 241 22.98 36.26 -5.89
N ASP A 242 22.95 37.57 -5.57
CA ASP A 242 23.90 38.51 -6.14
C ASP A 242 25.36 38.14 -5.75
N PRO A 243 26.36 38.41 -6.66
CA PRO A 243 27.75 38.08 -6.38
C PRO A 243 28.33 38.65 -5.09
N ASP A 244 27.82 39.79 -4.64
CA ASP A 244 28.28 40.48 -3.44
C ASP A 244 27.64 39.98 -2.14
N GLN A 245 26.69 39.05 -2.25
CA GLN A 245 26.03 38.44 -1.10
C GLN A 245 26.69 37.12 -0.68
N TRP A 246 26.76 36.87 0.64
CA TRP A 246 27.26 35.59 1.17
C TRP A 246 26.49 34.37 0.65
N LEU A 247 25.23 34.58 0.28
CA LEU A 247 24.36 33.56 -0.32
C LEU A 247 24.86 33.05 -1.67
N HIS A 248 25.70 33.83 -2.38
CA HIS A 248 26.26 33.46 -3.68
C HIS A 248 27.13 32.19 -3.62
N ALA A 249 27.65 31.84 -2.45
CA ALA A 249 28.41 30.60 -2.23
C ALA A 249 27.56 29.33 -2.43
N PHE A 250 26.23 29.46 -2.39
CA PHE A 250 25.31 28.33 -2.49
C PHE A 250 24.70 28.24 -3.89
N LYS A 251 24.63 27.01 -4.42
CA LYS A 251 23.80 26.69 -5.59
C LYS A 251 22.34 26.46 -5.20
N GLU A 252 22.13 25.98 -4.00
CA GLU A 252 20.81 25.76 -3.41
C GLU A 252 20.90 25.97 -1.91
N LEU A 253 19.96 26.73 -1.37
CA LEU A 253 19.78 26.92 0.06
C LEU A 253 18.30 27.08 0.37
N TYR A 254 17.77 26.22 1.23
CA TYR A 254 16.41 26.34 1.73
C TYR A 254 16.31 25.96 3.20
N CYS A 255 15.31 26.51 3.86
CA CYS A 255 14.90 26.13 5.20
C CYS A 255 13.44 25.69 5.16
N GLY A 256 13.12 24.59 5.80
CA GLY A 256 11.78 24.01 5.84
C GLY A 256 11.37 23.64 7.25
N PHE A 257 10.07 23.71 7.46
CA PHE A 257 9.39 23.39 8.68
C PHE A 257 8.25 22.40 8.35
N GLU A 258 8.20 21.25 9.03
CA GLU A 258 7.20 20.21 8.77
C GLU A 258 6.53 19.82 10.08
N LEU A 259 5.21 19.76 10.06
CA LEU A 259 4.38 19.28 11.15
C LEU A 259 3.68 18.00 10.71
N PHE A 260 4.19 16.86 11.15
CA PHE A 260 3.59 15.55 10.90
C PHE A 260 2.49 15.27 11.90
N ASN A 261 1.42 14.62 11.41
CA ASN A 261 0.24 14.27 12.21
C ASN A 261 -0.27 15.49 13.01
N MET A 262 -0.57 16.60 12.29
CA MET A 262 -0.87 17.90 12.89
C MET A 262 -2.02 17.87 13.91
N PHE A 263 -2.98 16.97 13.75
CA PHE A 263 -4.11 16.78 14.66
C PHE A 263 -3.82 15.83 15.81
N ASN A 264 -2.60 15.28 15.89
CA ASN A 264 -2.17 14.31 16.90
C ASN A 264 -3.11 13.09 17.03
N ASN A 265 -3.60 12.57 15.88
CA ASN A 265 -4.46 11.41 15.87
C ASN A 265 -3.70 10.17 16.36
N GLN A 266 -4.32 9.44 17.26
CA GLN A 266 -3.81 8.16 17.75
C GLN A 266 -4.15 7.05 16.75
N ASN A 267 -3.29 6.90 15.74
CA ASN A 267 -3.43 5.89 14.71
C ASN A 267 -2.81 4.57 15.16
N SER A 268 -3.51 3.46 14.95
CA SER A 268 -3.00 2.12 15.22
C SER A 268 -3.19 1.22 14.00
N ILE A 269 -2.30 0.26 13.81
CA ILE A 269 -2.36 -0.75 12.74
C ILE A 269 -2.33 -2.18 13.29
N THR A 270 -2.12 -2.34 14.59
CA THR A 270 -2.13 -3.63 15.30
C THR A 270 -2.63 -3.43 16.73
N ASN A 271 -3.02 -4.54 17.35
CA ASN A 271 -3.31 -4.62 18.78
C ASN A 271 -2.30 -5.52 19.46
N THR A 272 -1.99 -5.23 20.73
CA THR A 272 -1.41 -6.18 21.67
C THR A 272 -2.53 -6.75 22.53
N TRP A 273 -2.64 -8.07 22.59
CA TRP A 273 -3.65 -8.73 23.39
C TRP A 273 -3.11 -9.02 24.80
N VAL A 274 -3.82 -8.53 25.80
CA VAL A 274 -3.48 -8.72 27.21
C VAL A 274 -4.58 -9.52 27.86
N ARG A 275 -4.20 -10.54 28.64
CA ARG A 275 -5.12 -11.36 29.42
C ARG A 275 -5.06 -10.95 30.88
N ASP A 276 -6.20 -10.62 31.44
CA ASP A 276 -6.35 -10.45 32.89
C ASP A 276 -6.27 -11.82 33.59
N VAL A 277 -5.40 -11.94 34.58
CA VAL A 277 -5.14 -13.19 35.26
C VAL A 277 -6.29 -13.59 36.18
N GLU A 278 -6.99 -12.61 36.76
CA GLU A 278 -8.10 -12.86 37.72
C GLU A 278 -9.40 -13.18 36.98
N THR A 279 -9.78 -12.32 36.03
CA THR A 279 -11.06 -12.46 35.31
C THR A 279 -10.96 -13.34 34.08
N GLN A 280 -9.75 -13.73 33.67
CA GLN A 280 -9.45 -14.44 32.42
C GLN A 280 -9.93 -13.70 31.14
N SER A 281 -10.35 -12.45 31.28
CA SER A 281 -10.79 -11.61 30.17
C SER A 281 -9.62 -11.16 29.31
N GLN A 282 -9.85 -11.05 27.99
CA GLN A 282 -8.84 -10.62 27.04
C GLN A 282 -9.16 -9.21 26.55
N PHE A 283 -8.15 -8.36 26.52
CA PHE A 283 -8.26 -6.96 26.12
C PHE A 283 -7.32 -6.66 24.96
N ALA A 284 -7.83 -5.98 23.93
CA ALA A 284 -7.03 -5.45 22.84
C ALA A 284 -6.50 -4.06 23.19
N VAL A 285 -5.20 -3.93 23.30
CA VAL A 285 -4.51 -2.65 23.51
C VAL A 285 -3.94 -2.19 22.18
N PRO A 286 -4.42 -1.07 21.59
CA PRO A 286 -3.92 -0.58 20.32
C PRO A 286 -2.45 -0.16 20.39
N ASN A 287 -1.65 -0.60 19.42
CA ASN A 287 -0.28 -0.13 19.24
C ASN A 287 -0.30 1.16 18.41
N PHE A 288 -0.12 2.29 19.08
CA PHE A 288 -0.14 3.59 18.42
C PHE A 288 1.15 3.88 17.65
N LEU A 289 0.96 4.40 16.46
CA LEU A 289 2.04 4.93 15.62
C LEU A 289 2.49 6.30 16.12
N THR A 290 3.47 6.86 15.43
CA THR A 290 4.09 8.16 15.74
C THR A 290 3.06 9.25 16.00
N PRO A 291 3.14 9.93 17.14
CA PRO A 291 2.31 11.09 17.47
C PRO A 291 2.68 12.30 16.57
N ARG A 292 2.23 13.48 16.94
CA ARG A 292 2.63 14.70 16.26
C ARG A 292 4.14 14.94 16.41
N VAL A 293 4.79 15.17 15.27
CA VAL A 293 6.24 15.47 15.22
C VAL A 293 6.48 16.76 14.48
N LEU A 294 7.33 17.59 15.06
CA LEU A 294 7.86 18.77 14.45
C LEU A 294 9.24 18.47 13.88
N ASN A 295 9.46 18.84 12.63
CA ASN A 295 10.71 18.63 11.93
C ASN A 295 11.18 19.95 11.30
N ILE A 296 12.46 20.25 11.42
CA ILE A 296 13.11 21.39 10.76
C ILE A 296 14.15 20.83 9.79
N LYS A 297 14.10 21.28 8.56
CA LYS A 297 15.04 20.91 7.49
C LYS A 297 15.82 22.13 7.05
N VAL A 298 17.12 21.97 6.88
CA VAL A 298 17.97 22.92 6.18
C VAL A 298 18.72 22.14 5.10
N GLY A 299 18.50 22.54 3.86
CA GLY A 299 19.23 21.95 2.72
C GLY A 299 20.17 22.97 2.13
N MET A 300 21.41 22.56 1.86
CA MET A 300 22.41 23.42 1.25
C MET A 300 23.27 22.63 0.26
N ARG A 301 23.56 23.27 -0.88
CA ARG A 301 24.46 22.75 -1.92
C ARG A 301 25.35 23.91 -2.37
N PHE A 302 26.65 23.67 -2.37
CA PHE A 302 27.68 24.60 -2.84
C PHE A 302 28.03 24.43 -4.30
#